data_0ee30ce831b87ab28f6a1741cd53a912
#
_entry.id   0ee30ce831b87ab28f6a1741cd53a912
#
_cell.length_a   1.000
_cell.length_b   1.000
_cell.length_c   1.000
_cell.angle_alpha   90.00
_cell.angle_beta   90.00
_cell.angle_gamma   90.00
#
_symmetry.space_group_name_H-M   'P 1'
#
loop_
_entity.id
_entity.type
_entity.pdbx_description
1 polymer ?
#
loop_
_entity_poly.entity_id
_entity_poly.type
_entity_poly.pdbx_seq_one_letter_code
_entity_poly.pdbx_strand_id
1 'polypeptide(L)'
;MLALVIFLLTLLGILTRPFKLKIWVFSSAGAAACIALKLVSLQDLKLIFSLIWDSCLTLIALIIISLCLQALGFFEWLIFAVLKLCQRLKFKDKSAKIQAQNPNLALNSSQNSLTPPANSQDNKAFNTLFTSQKARDFSQNFTAPQSNTAPNSNEQNLSNSNLTLNLSQAPLFAPRNAPNTLIISAKALFIALCILCALCSVVLANDGAILILTPLVLGLFLRAKSVDTNAVLAFLFAISFVCDASSNALIISNLTNIITANYFALGFADFAATLFLPNLLGFLTALLLFLLVFRKALRANLTFRAPTTPKLSGKFFAFYLALLAFFVASFFISREFKLPLSLNCLVFALFLLVILWRKAPKKATTALKNAPFSIIIFVFGLFVVVFALSKLDINETANAFLSTLSQDKFTGIFTLASLSAL
;
A
#
# COMPACT_ATOMS: atom_id res chain seq x y z
N MET A 1 18.47 8.43 29.72
CA MET A 1 17.11 8.19 30.24
C MET A 1 16.05 9.12 29.66
N LEU A 2 16.26 10.47 29.64
CA LEU A 2 15.27 11.42 29.12
C LEU A 2 14.91 11.19 27.63
N ALA A 3 15.90 10.90 26.77
CA ALA A 3 15.68 10.59 25.36
C ALA A 3 14.79 9.34 25.15
N LEU A 4 14.95 8.32 26.02
CA LEU A 4 14.10 7.13 25.98
C LEU A 4 12.64 7.45 26.34
N VAL A 5 12.42 8.30 27.34
CA VAL A 5 11.07 8.73 27.72
C VAL A 5 10.41 9.50 26.57
N ILE A 6 11.12 10.44 25.94
CA ILE A 6 10.60 11.19 24.77
C ILE A 6 10.29 10.23 23.61
N PHE A 7 11.16 9.27 23.34
CA PHE A 7 10.94 8.26 22.31
C PHE A 7 9.67 7.46 22.58
N LEU A 8 9.51 6.91 23.79
CA LEU A 8 8.34 6.12 24.17
C LEU A 8 7.04 6.94 24.12
N LEU A 9 7.06 8.19 24.59
CA LEU A 9 5.90 9.08 24.51
C LEU A 9 5.56 9.43 23.06
N THR A 10 6.56 9.67 22.21
CA THR A 10 6.38 9.93 20.79
C THR A 10 5.77 8.70 20.10
N LEU A 11 6.30 7.52 20.37
CA LEU A 11 5.81 6.26 19.82
C LEU A 11 4.37 5.97 20.28
N LEU A 12 4.09 6.15 21.58
CA LEU A 12 2.75 6.01 22.14
C LEU A 12 1.76 6.99 21.47
N GLY A 13 2.16 8.24 21.27
CA GLY A 13 1.35 9.24 20.58
C GLY A 13 1.05 8.86 19.13
N ILE A 14 2.03 8.31 18.41
CA ILE A 14 1.87 7.83 17.02
C ILE A 14 0.90 6.64 16.97
N LEU A 15 1.00 5.70 17.91
CA LEU A 15 0.18 4.48 17.96
C LEU A 15 -1.26 4.78 18.40
N THR A 16 -1.44 5.53 19.48
CA THR A 16 -2.77 5.79 20.06
C THR A 16 -3.52 6.92 19.39
N ARG A 17 -2.80 7.84 18.73
CA ARG A 17 -3.35 9.02 18.03
C ARG A 17 -4.40 9.75 18.86
N PRO A 18 -4.07 10.18 20.08
CA PRO A 18 -5.01 10.92 20.91
C PRO A 18 -5.47 12.19 20.15
N PHE A 19 -6.71 12.60 20.39
CA PHE A 19 -7.36 13.76 19.72
C PHE A 19 -7.45 13.66 18.19
N LYS A 20 -7.27 12.45 17.60
CA LYS A 20 -7.26 12.23 16.14
C LYS A 20 -6.22 13.08 15.39
N LEU A 21 -5.15 13.49 16.06
CA LEU A 21 -4.07 14.26 15.45
C LEU A 21 -3.31 13.42 14.43
N LYS A 22 -2.72 14.10 13.44
CA LYS A 22 -1.89 13.45 12.41
C LYS A 22 -0.58 12.98 13.02
N ILE A 23 -0.04 11.85 12.54
CA ILE A 23 1.18 11.22 13.05
C ILE A 23 2.40 12.14 13.06
N TRP A 24 2.52 13.03 12.06
CA TRP A 24 3.62 13.99 11.99
C TRP A 24 3.65 15.00 13.15
N VAL A 25 2.50 15.27 13.79
CA VAL A 25 2.43 16.18 14.94
C VAL A 25 3.19 15.59 16.13
N PHE A 26 3.02 14.29 16.39
CA PHE A 26 3.70 13.62 17.50
C PHE A 26 5.21 13.51 17.25
N SER A 27 5.63 13.15 16.03
CA SER A 27 7.06 13.11 15.70
C SER A 27 7.71 14.50 15.77
N SER A 28 7.02 15.55 15.32
CA SER A 28 7.50 16.93 15.43
C SER A 28 7.57 17.42 16.87
N ALA A 29 6.59 17.07 17.71
CA ALA A 29 6.61 17.43 19.13
C ALA A 29 7.76 16.72 19.86
N GLY A 30 7.99 15.43 19.57
CA GLY A 30 9.13 14.69 20.10
C GLY A 30 10.47 15.30 19.68
N ALA A 31 10.61 15.65 18.38
CA ALA A 31 11.81 16.32 17.86
C ALA A 31 12.03 17.69 18.53
N ALA A 32 10.98 18.49 18.67
CA ALA A 32 11.06 19.79 19.36
C ALA A 32 11.47 19.64 20.82
N ALA A 33 10.96 18.61 21.51
CA ALA A 33 11.39 18.32 22.88
C ALA A 33 12.88 17.93 22.96
N CYS A 34 13.37 17.09 22.03
CA CYS A 34 14.79 16.72 21.95
C CYS A 34 15.69 17.95 21.71
N ILE A 35 15.26 18.87 20.87
CA ILE A 35 16.01 20.12 20.58
C ILE A 35 15.98 21.06 21.78
N ALA A 36 14.81 21.28 22.40
CA ALA A 36 14.65 22.16 23.56
C ALA A 36 15.47 21.70 24.76
N LEU A 37 15.57 20.40 24.96
CA LEU A 37 16.36 19.78 26.04
C LEU A 37 17.84 19.58 25.65
N LYS A 38 18.28 20.14 24.50
CA LYS A 38 19.66 20.06 24.01
C LYS A 38 20.23 18.65 23.85
N LEU A 39 19.36 17.65 23.67
CA LEU A 39 19.76 16.26 23.39
C LEU A 39 20.33 16.13 21.97
N VAL A 40 19.89 16.99 21.05
CA VAL A 40 20.32 17.03 19.66
C VAL A 40 20.80 18.45 19.33
N SER A 41 22.00 18.57 18.76
CA SER A 41 22.60 19.83 18.38
C SER A 41 22.19 20.25 16.96
N LEU A 42 22.46 21.51 16.57
CA LEU A 42 22.23 21.96 15.19
C LEU A 42 23.11 21.24 14.16
N GLN A 43 24.29 20.78 14.56
CA GLN A 43 25.15 19.96 13.72
C GLN A 43 24.54 18.58 13.46
N ASP A 44 23.96 17.97 14.50
CA ASP A 44 23.25 16.69 14.38
C ASP A 44 22.04 16.83 13.44
N LEU A 45 21.29 17.94 13.50
CA LEU A 45 20.17 18.18 12.59
C LEU A 45 20.60 18.24 11.12
N LYS A 46 21.76 18.88 10.85
CA LYS A 46 22.34 18.91 9.50
C LYS A 46 22.74 17.49 9.05
N LEU A 47 23.34 16.70 9.95
CA LEU A 47 23.70 15.31 9.67
C LEU A 47 22.45 14.46 9.37
N ILE A 48 21.43 14.55 10.21
CA ILE A 48 20.17 13.82 10.01
C ILE A 48 19.55 14.22 8.67
N PHE A 49 19.47 15.52 8.37
CA PHE A 49 18.95 15.99 7.10
C PHE A 49 19.73 15.42 5.91
N SER A 50 21.06 15.42 5.96
CA SER A 50 21.91 14.87 4.90
C SER A 50 21.72 13.37 4.68
N LEU A 51 21.35 12.62 5.73
CA LEU A 51 21.10 11.17 5.63
C LEU A 51 19.75 10.83 5.00
N ILE A 52 18.71 11.65 5.26
CA ILE A 52 17.34 11.26 4.93
C ILE A 52 16.72 12.03 3.76
N TRP A 53 17.30 13.19 3.34
CA TRP A 53 16.70 14.03 2.30
C TRP A 53 16.50 13.29 0.98
N ASP A 54 17.50 12.52 0.52
CA ASP A 54 17.45 11.75 -0.71
C ASP A 54 16.37 10.65 -0.62
N SER A 55 16.29 9.98 0.52
CA SER A 55 15.27 8.95 0.77
C SER A 55 13.85 9.51 0.78
N CYS A 56 13.66 10.66 1.42
CA CYS A 56 12.36 11.34 1.46
C CYS A 56 11.91 11.82 0.07
N LEU A 57 12.82 12.40 -0.71
CA LEU A 57 12.53 12.83 -2.07
C LEU A 57 12.22 11.65 -2.98
N THR A 58 12.98 10.57 -2.86
CA THR A 58 12.74 9.32 -3.59
C THR A 58 11.35 8.79 -3.30
N LEU A 59 10.96 8.70 -2.03
CA LEU A 59 9.64 8.21 -1.64
C LEU A 59 8.51 9.05 -2.21
N ILE A 60 8.60 10.39 -2.10
CA ILE A 60 7.58 11.29 -2.64
C ILE A 60 7.48 11.16 -4.16
N ALA A 61 8.62 11.12 -4.84
CA ALA A 61 8.63 10.93 -6.29
C ALA A 61 7.97 9.61 -6.71
N LEU A 62 8.22 8.51 -6.00
CA LEU A 62 7.56 7.22 -6.22
C LEU A 62 6.06 7.28 -6.00
N ILE A 63 5.60 7.98 -4.96
CA ILE A 63 4.17 8.18 -4.73
C ILE A 63 3.54 9.03 -5.84
N ILE A 64 4.21 10.08 -6.32
CA ILE A 64 3.75 10.89 -7.44
C ILE A 64 3.67 10.04 -8.72
N ILE A 65 4.68 9.21 -9.02
CA ILE A 65 4.65 8.25 -10.14
C ILE A 65 3.40 7.37 -10.03
N SER A 66 3.16 6.79 -8.86
CA SER A 66 2.03 5.91 -8.58
C SER A 66 0.69 6.62 -8.80
N LEU A 67 0.52 7.85 -8.29
CA LEU A 67 -0.69 8.66 -8.45
C LEU A 67 -0.91 9.08 -9.91
N CYS A 68 0.15 9.40 -10.66
CA CYS A 68 0.06 9.71 -12.09
C CYS A 68 -0.40 8.48 -12.89
N LEU A 69 0.16 7.30 -12.63
CA LEU A 69 -0.25 6.05 -13.26
C LEU A 69 -1.71 5.69 -12.94
N GLN A 70 -2.14 5.92 -11.69
CA GLN A 70 -3.54 5.76 -11.32
C GLN A 70 -4.45 6.70 -12.10
N ALA A 71 -4.12 7.98 -12.16
CA ALA A 71 -4.91 8.98 -12.87
C ALA A 71 -4.98 8.73 -14.40
N LEU A 72 -3.96 8.08 -14.96
CA LEU A 72 -3.88 7.63 -16.35
C LEU A 72 -4.66 6.32 -16.63
N GLY A 73 -5.14 5.61 -15.59
CA GLY A 73 -5.93 4.38 -15.72
C GLY A 73 -5.10 3.10 -15.83
N PHE A 74 -3.81 3.15 -15.49
CA PHE A 74 -2.91 2.00 -15.57
C PHE A 74 -3.33 0.86 -14.63
N PHE A 75 -3.67 1.16 -13.39
CA PHE A 75 -4.09 0.15 -12.41
C PHE A 75 -5.47 -0.45 -12.70
N GLU A 76 -6.38 0.33 -13.30
CA GLU A 76 -7.66 -0.17 -13.79
C GLU A 76 -7.43 -1.27 -14.84
N TRP A 77 -6.46 -1.05 -15.71
CA TRP A 77 -6.08 -2.03 -16.73
C TRP A 77 -5.45 -3.28 -16.12
N LEU A 78 -4.60 -3.14 -15.09
CA LEU A 78 -4.03 -4.27 -14.35
C LEU A 78 -5.11 -5.13 -13.71
N ILE A 79 -6.08 -4.54 -13.02
CA ILE A 79 -7.20 -5.29 -12.43
C ILE A 79 -8.04 -5.96 -13.51
N PHE A 80 -8.32 -5.27 -14.62
CA PHE A 80 -9.02 -5.87 -15.76
C PHE A 80 -8.26 -7.08 -16.30
N ALA A 81 -6.94 -7.00 -16.45
CA ALA A 81 -6.10 -8.10 -16.89
C ALA A 81 -6.14 -9.27 -15.90
N VAL A 82 -6.08 -9.00 -14.60
CA VAL A 82 -6.21 -10.01 -13.53
C VAL A 82 -7.55 -10.73 -13.62
N LEU A 83 -8.65 -9.98 -13.71
CA LEU A 83 -9.99 -10.58 -13.82
C LEU A 83 -10.11 -11.46 -15.08
N LYS A 84 -9.60 -10.99 -16.22
CA LYS A 84 -9.58 -11.73 -17.48
C LYS A 84 -8.70 -12.98 -17.40
N LEU A 85 -7.56 -12.90 -16.72
CA LEU A 85 -6.68 -14.04 -16.47
C LEU A 85 -7.38 -15.08 -15.59
N CYS A 86 -7.98 -14.66 -14.48
CA CYS A 86 -8.74 -15.56 -13.58
C CYS A 86 -9.92 -16.24 -14.29
N GLN A 87 -10.55 -15.56 -15.25
CA GLN A 87 -11.60 -16.14 -16.08
C GLN A 87 -11.06 -17.23 -17.03
N ARG A 88 -9.88 -17.00 -17.62
CA ARG A 88 -9.23 -17.96 -18.54
C ARG A 88 -8.64 -19.16 -17.83
N LEU A 89 -8.03 -18.92 -16.67
CA LEU A 89 -7.58 -19.98 -15.79
C LEU A 89 -8.82 -20.62 -15.16
N LYS A 90 -9.50 -21.48 -15.93
CA LYS A 90 -10.50 -22.41 -15.39
C LYS A 90 -9.75 -23.30 -14.41
N PHE A 91 -9.54 -22.84 -13.18
CA PHE A 91 -9.16 -23.75 -12.10
C PHE A 91 -10.23 -24.84 -12.10
N LYS A 92 -9.81 -26.08 -12.34
CA LYS A 92 -10.63 -27.29 -12.25
C LYS A 92 -11.03 -27.46 -10.78
N ASP A 93 -11.90 -26.59 -10.31
CA ASP A 93 -12.49 -26.75 -8.99
C ASP A 93 -13.53 -27.84 -9.13
N LYS A 94 -13.32 -28.96 -8.41
CA LYS A 94 -14.29 -30.09 -8.39
C LYS A 94 -15.71 -29.61 -8.10
N SER A 95 -15.86 -28.52 -7.35
CA SER A 95 -17.14 -27.88 -7.04
C SER A 95 -17.87 -27.32 -8.27
N ALA A 96 -17.16 -26.73 -9.22
CA ALA A 96 -17.76 -26.23 -10.46
C ALA A 96 -18.27 -27.38 -11.35
N LYS A 97 -17.61 -28.57 -11.31
CA LYS A 97 -18.06 -29.75 -12.03
C LYS A 97 -19.33 -30.36 -11.42
N ILE A 98 -19.47 -30.38 -10.09
CA ILE A 98 -20.65 -30.89 -9.40
C ILE A 98 -21.89 -30.03 -9.70
N GLN A 99 -21.71 -28.70 -9.73
CA GLN A 99 -22.80 -27.78 -10.05
C GLN A 99 -23.20 -27.80 -11.54
N ALA A 100 -22.25 -28.05 -12.44
CA ALA A 100 -22.51 -28.22 -13.88
C ALA A 100 -23.12 -29.57 -14.24
N GLN A 101 -22.87 -30.61 -13.44
CA GLN A 101 -23.43 -31.96 -13.65
C GLN A 101 -24.84 -32.13 -13.07
N ASN A 102 -25.33 -31.23 -12.26
CA ASN A 102 -26.65 -31.33 -11.64
C ASN A 102 -27.43 -30.01 -11.76
N PRO A 103 -27.97 -29.70 -12.94
CA PRO A 103 -28.72 -28.45 -13.18
C PRO A 103 -29.94 -28.28 -12.27
N ASN A 104 -30.51 -29.34 -11.73
CA ASN A 104 -31.64 -29.30 -10.81
C ASN A 104 -31.26 -28.80 -9.41
N LEU A 105 -30.00 -28.89 -8.99
CA LEU A 105 -29.52 -28.29 -7.73
C LEU A 105 -29.44 -26.75 -7.84
N ALA A 106 -29.17 -26.26 -9.03
CA ALA A 106 -29.16 -24.83 -9.29
C ALA A 106 -30.56 -24.19 -9.29
N LEU A 107 -31.56 -24.94 -9.75
CA LEU A 107 -32.97 -24.55 -9.72
C LEU A 107 -33.54 -24.56 -8.30
N ASN A 108 -33.22 -25.55 -7.48
CA ASN A 108 -33.64 -25.58 -6.08
C ASN A 108 -32.95 -24.52 -5.21
N SER A 109 -31.71 -24.16 -5.49
CA SER A 109 -31.04 -23.05 -4.80
C SER A 109 -31.61 -21.68 -5.21
N SER A 110 -32.15 -21.56 -6.44
CA SER A 110 -32.80 -20.36 -6.93
C SER A 110 -34.23 -20.19 -6.38
N GLN A 111 -34.94 -21.29 -6.12
CA GLN A 111 -36.29 -21.24 -5.52
C GLN A 111 -36.26 -21.04 -4.00
N ASN A 112 -35.23 -21.53 -3.30
CA ASN A 112 -35.04 -21.23 -1.88
C ASN A 112 -34.46 -19.82 -1.61
N SER A 113 -34.04 -19.07 -2.62
CA SER A 113 -33.57 -17.68 -2.49
C SER A 113 -34.67 -16.65 -2.65
N LEU A 114 -35.94 -17.07 -2.81
CA LEU A 114 -37.12 -16.16 -2.86
C LEU A 114 -37.66 -15.79 -1.47
N THR A 115 -37.18 -16.40 -0.40
CA THR A 115 -37.35 -15.84 0.93
C THR A 115 -36.17 -14.90 1.18
N PRO A 116 -36.40 -13.59 1.50
CA PRO A 116 -35.32 -12.71 1.87
C PRO A 116 -34.62 -13.33 3.08
N PRO A 117 -33.29 -13.46 3.05
CA PRO A 117 -32.56 -13.97 4.21
C PRO A 117 -32.89 -13.03 5.37
N ALA A 118 -33.40 -13.59 6.45
CA ALA A 118 -33.78 -12.90 7.68
C ALA A 118 -32.55 -12.35 8.44
N ASN A 119 -31.55 -11.83 7.74
CA ASN A 119 -30.39 -11.19 8.33
C ASN A 119 -30.04 -9.88 7.64
N SER A 120 -30.94 -8.91 7.86
CA SER A 120 -30.65 -7.49 7.56
C SER A 120 -29.52 -6.91 8.43
N GLN A 121 -29.02 -7.67 9.41
CA GLN A 121 -27.95 -7.24 10.31
C GLN A 121 -26.57 -7.26 9.63
N ASP A 122 -26.28 -8.25 8.77
CA ASP A 122 -24.95 -8.34 8.12
C ASP A 122 -24.74 -7.23 7.07
N ASN A 123 -25.81 -6.86 6.36
CA ASN A 123 -25.73 -5.72 5.44
C ASN A 123 -25.68 -4.37 6.19
N LYS A 124 -26.31 -4.27 7.38
CA LYS A 124 -26.15 -3.10 8.25
C LYS A 124 -24.75 -3.03 8.84
N ALA A 125 -24.19 -4.15 9.31
CA ALA A 125 -22.83 -4.23 9.85
C ALA A 125 -21.79 -3.87 8.78
N PHE A 126 -21.92 -4.37 7.55
CA PHE A 126 -21.08 -4.02 6.43
C PHE A 126 -21.16 -2.53 6.09
N ASN A 127 -22.35 -1.98 5.93
CA ASN A 127 -22.55 -0.56 5.69
C ASN A 127 -22.10 0.30 6.88
N THR A 128 -22.26 -0.18 8.12
CA THR A 128 -21.81 0.53 9.33
C THR A 128 -20.30 0.51 9.48
N LEU A 129 -19.62 -0.56 9.08
CA LEU A 129 -18.14 -0.64 9.06
C LEU A 129 -17.54 0.34 8.04
N PHE A 130 -18.17 0.53 6.89
CA PHE A 130 -17.65 1.36 5.81
C PHE A 130 -18.26 2.77 5.74
N THR A 131 -19.40 3.02 6.35
CA THR A 131 -19.94 4.36 6.62
C THR A 131 -19.55 4.88 8.00
N SER A 132 -18.96 4.02 8.85
CA SER A 132 -18.50 4.45 10.17
C SER A 132 -17.34 5.43 10.04
N GLN A 133 -17.29 6.34 10.99
CA GLN A 133 -16.26 7.36 11.14
C GLN A 133 -14.83 6.78 11.07
N LYS A 134 -14.63 5.51 11.47
CA LYS A 134 -13.33 4.81 11.41
C LYS A 134 -12.77 4.60 10.00
N ALA A 135 -13.61 4.29 9.02
CA ALA A 135 -13.15 4.16 7.61
C ALA A 135 -12.88 5.55 7.00
N ARG A 136 -13.65 6.55 7.40
CA ARG A 136 -13.38 7.96 7.07
C ARG A 136 -12.11 8.47 7.74
N ASP A 137 -11.88 8.14 9.00
CA ASP A 137 -10.70 8.52 9.78
C ASP A 137 -9.42 7.87 9.21
N PHE A 138 -9.51 6.63 8.71
CA PHE A 138 -8.38 5.97 8.03
C PHE A 138 -7.99 6.69 6.72
N SER A 139 -8.97 7.13 5.94
CA SER A 139 -8.71 7.89 4.70
C SER A 139 -8.31 9.35 4.97
N GLN A 140 -8.82 9.99 6.03
CA GLN A 140 -8.49 11.38 6.40
C GLN A 140 -7.08 11.53 6.97
N ASN A 141 -6.50 10.49 7.56
CA ASN A 141 -5.14 10.53 8.09
C ASN A 141 -4.06 10.63 7.00
N PHE A 142 -4.41 10.39 5.74
CA PHE A 142 -3.53 10.51 4.57
C PHE A 142 -3.83 11.71 3.66
N THR A 143 -4.80 12.58 3.98
CA THR A 143 -5.16 13.74 3.16
C THR A 143 -4.84 15.06 3.86
N ALA A 144 -4.49 16.07 3.04
CA ALA A 144 -4.04 17.42 3.42
C ALA A 144 -5.07 18.23 4.24
N PRO A 145 -4.65 19.31 4.95
CA PRO A 145 -5.45 20.05 5.89
C PRO A 145 -6.65 20.75 5.25
N GLN A 146 -7.83 20.55 5.85
CA GLN A 146 -8.97 21.44 5.60
C GLN A 146 -8.84 22.69 6.46
N SER A 147 -8.95 23.86 5.82
CA SER A 147 -9.07 25.15 6.50
C SER A 147 -10.38 25.23 7.29
N ASN A 148 -10.28 25.62 8.56
CA ASN A 148 -11.41 25.88 9.44
C ASN A 148 -12.11 27.19 9.05
N THR A 149 -13.12 27.10 8.20
CA THR A 149 -14.15 28.15 8.08
C THR A 149 -15.51 27.46 8.20
N ALA A 150 -16.42 28.08 8.96
CA ALA A 150 -17.75 27.54 9.26
C ALA A 150 -18.55 27.29 7.97
N PRO A 151 -19.22 26.14 7.83
CA PRO A 151 -19.81 25.78 6.55
C PRO A 151 -21.14 26.52 6.30
N ASN A 152 -21.21 27.15 5.15
CA ASN A 152 -22.46 27.62 4.56
C ASN A 152 -23.17 26.38 3.94
N SER A 153 -24.48 26.30 4.05
CA SER A 153 -25.33 25.14 3.71
C SER A 153 -25.16 24.60 2.27
N ASN A 154 -24.54 25.36 1.37
CA ASN A 154 -24.26 24.95 -0.01
C ASN A 154 -22.91 24.22 -0.19
N GLU A 155 -22.02 24.26 0.81
CA GLU A 155 -20.71 23.59 0.73
C GLU A 155 -20.74 22.13 1.21
N GLN A 156 -21.78 21.72 1.97
CA GLN A 156 -21.91 20.33 2.43
C GLN A 156 -22.08 19.33 1.26
N ASN A 157 -22.65 19.77 0.15
CA ASN A 157 -22.78 18.92 -1.06
C ASN A 157 -21.45 18.80 -1.86
N LEU A 158 -20.53 19.76 -1.70
CA LEU A 158 -19.23 19.73 -2.40
C LEU A 158 -18.15 18.97 -1.60
N SER A 159 -18.19 19.02 -0.26
CA SER A 159 -17.19 18.33 0.58
C SER A 159 -17.39 16.80 0.61
N ASN A 160 -18.64 16.33 0.48
CA ASN A 160 -18.94 14.91 0.35
C ASN A 160 -18.61 14.33 -1.04
N SER A 161 -18.41 15.19 -2.06
CA SER A 161 -18.09 14.74 -3.43
C SER A 161 -16.60 14.55 -3.66
N ASN A 162 -15.72 15.09 -2.83
CA ASN A 162 -14.26 15.10 -3.10
C ASN A 162 -13.49 13.95 -2.46
N LEU A 163 -14.05 13.23 -1.49
CA LEU A 163 -13.34 12.11 -0.83
C LEU A 163 -14.01 10.76 -1.03
N THR A 164 -15.25 10.70 -1.41
CA THR A 164 -15.70 9.59 -2.22
C THR A 164 -15.02 9.76 -3.57
N LEU A 165 -13.72 9.48 -3.65
CA LEU A 165 -13.11 9.05 -4.91
C LEU A 165 -14.22 8.26 -5.55
N ASN A 166 -14.80 8.82 -6.61
CA ASN A 166 -15.97 8.31 -7.29
C ASN A 166 -15.83 6.80 -7.53
N LEU A 167 -15.86 6.00 -6.46
CA LEU A 167 -15.95 4.54 -6.51
C LEU A 167 -17.18 4.14 -7.31
N SER A 168 -18.21 5.02 -7.35
CA SER A 168 -19.33 4.91 -8.24
C SER A 168 -19.01 5.21 -9.71
N GLN A 169 -17.95 5.97 -9.99
CA GLN A 169 -17.50 6.34 -11.35
C GLN A 169 -16.25 5.59 -11.81
N ALA A 170 -15.74 4.61 -11.06
CA ALA A 170 -14.69 3.75 -11.58
C ALA A 170 -15.20 3.05 -12.86
N PRO A 171 -14.64 3.33 -14.04
CA PRO A 171 -15.20 2.90 -15.33
C PRO A 171 -15.01 1.40 -15.62
N LEU A 172 -14.50 0.66 -14.62
CA LEU A 172 -14.09 -0.73 -14.78
C LEU A 172 -15.26 -1.72 -14.94
N PHE A 173 -16.49 -1.29 -14.64
CA PHE A 173 -17.64 -2.20 -14.59
C PHE A 173 -18.84 -1.67 -15.35
N ALA A 174 -19.54 -2.56 -16.03
CA ALA A 174 -20.75 -2.26 -16.78
C ALA A 174 -21.86 -1.62 -15.92
N PRO A 175 -22.78 -0.84 -16.51
CA PRO A 175 -23.93 -0.27 -15.82
C PRO A 175 -24.73 -1.31 -15.05
N ARG A 176 -25.54 -0.85 -14.08
CA ARG A 176 -26.30 -1.72 -13.15
C ARG A 176 -27.15 -2.82 -13.81
N ASN A 177 -27.53 -2.63 -15.06
CA ASN A 177 -28.44 -3.52 -15.82
C ASN A 177 -27.76 -4.42 -16.85
N ALA A 178 -26.41 -4.56 -16.84
CA ALA A 178 -25.72 -5.45 -17.76
C ALA A 178 -26.00 -6.92 -17.45
N PRO A 179 -26.49 -7.72 -18.43
CA PRO A 179 -26.89 -9.12 -18.21
C PRO A 179 -25.70 -10.05 -17.93
N ASN A 180 -24.48 -9.68 -18.31
CA ASN A 180 -23.32 -10.55 -18.20
C ASN A 180 -22.70 -10.49 -16.80
N THR A 181 -22.73 -11.64 -16.11
CA THR A 181 -22.07 -11.84 -14.83
C THR A 181 -20.79 -12.66 -15.03
N LEU A 182 -19.75 -12.27 -14.30
CA LEU A 182 -18.46 -12.93 -14.28
C LEU A 182 -18.33 -13.72 -12.97
N ILE A 183 -18.21 -15.03 -13.05
CA ILE A 183 -18.00 -15.91 -11.90
C ILE A 183 -16.52 -16.27 -11.83
N ILE A 184 -15.87 -15.96 -10.73
CA ILE A 184 -14.44 -16.18 -10.48
C ILE A 184 -14.27 -16.89 -9.15
N SER A 185 -13.35 -17.86 -9.08
CA SER A 185 -12.92 -18.45 -7.81
C SER A 185 -12.27 -17.40 -6.92
N ALA A 186 -12.73 -17.26 -5.67
CA ALA A 186 -12.12 -16.33 -4.71
C ALA A 186 -10.64 -16.64 -4.49
N LYS A 187 -10.26 -17.92 -4.42
CA LYS A 187 -8.87 -18.36 -4.28
C LYS A 187 -7.99 -17.90 -5.46
N ALA A 188 -8.46 -18.08 -6.70
CA ALA A 188 -7.71 -17.68 -7.89
C ALA A 188 -7.52 -16.15 -7.94
N LEU A 189 -8.58 -15.39 -7.64
CA LEU A 189 -8.51 -13.93 -7.57
C LEU A 189 -7.58 -13.47 -6.46
N PHE A 190 -7.62 -14.13 -5.30
CA PHE A 190 -6.76 -13.83 -4.16
C PHE A 190 -5.28 -13.97 -4.51
N ILE A 191 -4.89 -15.13 -5.07
CA ILE A 191 -3.50 -15.39 -5.49
C ILE A 191 -3.06 -14.36 -6.53
N ALA A 192 -3.89 -14.11 -7.56
CA ALA A 192 -3.54 -13.17 -8.62
C ALA A 192 -3.40 -11.72 -8.11
N LEU A 193 -4.24 -11.30 -7.17
CA LEU A 193 -4.12 -9.98 -6.54
C LEU A 193 -2.91 -9.90 -5.62
N CYS A 194 -2.58 -10.95 -4.86
CA CYS A 194 -1.36 -10.98 -4.05
C CYS A 194 -0.10 -10.86 -4.93
N ILE A 195 -0.04 -11.55 -6.06
CA ILE A 195 1.07 -11.43 -7.02
C ILE A 195 1.13 -10.00 -7.58
N LEU A 196 -0.02 -9.42 -7.96
CA LEU A 196 -0.09 -8.04 -8.42
C LEU A 196 0.41 -7.05 -7.36
N CYS A 197 -0.03 -7.23 -6.11
CA CYS A 197 0.40 -6.40 -4.98
C CYS A 197 1.91 -6.48 -4.77
N ALA A 198 2.48 -7.68 -4.80
CA ALA A 198 3.92 -7.89 -4.67
C ALA A 198 4.69 -7.17 -5.78
N LEU A 199 4.28 -7.33 -7.04
CA LEU A 199 4.94 -6.66 -8.18
C LEU A 199 4.83 -5.13 -8.09
N CYS A 200 3.67 -4.60 -7.72
CA CYS A 200 3.49 -3.16 -7.53
C CYS A 200 4.33 -2.62 -6.38
N SER A 201 4.40 -3.35 -5.26
CA SER A 201 5.18 -2.96 -4.08
C SER A 201 6.68 -2.89 -4.37
N VAL A 202 7.20 -3.85 -5.12
CA VAL A 202 8.62 -3.89 -5.52
C VAL A 202 9.00 -2.67 -6.37
N VAL A 203 8.11 -2.20 -7.26
CA VAL A 203 8.45 -1.15 -8.25
C VAL A 203 8.04 0.25 -7.79
N LEU A 204 6.92 0.38 -7.07
CA LEU A 204 6.29 1.68 -6.78
C LEU A 204 6.34 2.06 -5.28
N ALA A 205 7.16 1.38 -4.51
CA ALA A 205 7.17 1.33 -3.05
C ALA A 205 5.86 0.77 -2.44
N ASN A 206 5.99 0.12 -1.28
CA ASN A 206 4.85 -0.48 -0.57
C ASN A 206 3.74 0.53 -0.26
N ASP A 207 4.10 1.73 0.21
CA ASP A 207 3.16 2.79 0.55
C ASP A 207 2.34 3.25 -0.66
N GLY A 208 3.01 3.44 -1.81
CA GLY A 208 2.36 3.78 -3.08
C GLY A 208 1.44 2.67 -3.58
N ALA A 209 1.87 1.42 -3.47
CA ALA A 209 1.08 0.25 -3.86
C ALA A 209 -0.18 0.10 -2.98
N ILE A 210 -0.04 0.15 -1.66
CA ILE A 210 -1.16 0.05 -0.70
C ILE A 210 -2.17 1.19 -0.91
N LEU A 211 -1.69 2.43 -1.06
CA LEU A 211 -2.53 3.62 -1.26
C LEU A 211 -3.47 3.47 -2.46
N ILE A 212 -3.01 2.82 -3.52
CA ILE A 212 -3.75 2.70 -4.77
C ILE A 212 -4.55 1.39 -4.84
N LEU A 213 -3.94 0.26 -4.48
CA LEU A 213 -4.58 -1.04 -4.63
C LEU A 213 -5.71 -1.26 -3.62
N THR A 214 -5.60 -0.74 -2.40
CA THR A 214 -6.65 -0.87 -1.38
C THR A 214 -8.00 -0.31 -1.85
N PRO A 215 -8.13 0.96 -2.27
CA PRO A 215 -9.41 1.48 -2.74
C PRO A 215 -9.89 0.82 -4.04
N LEU A 216 -8.96 0.36 -4.90
CA LEU A 216 -9.30 -0.35 -6.12
C LEU A 216 -9.94 -1.71 -5.84
N VAL A 217 -9.34 -2.49 -4.94
CA VAL A 217 -9.87 -3.80 -4.54
C VAL A 217 -11.15 -3.64 -3.74
N LEU A 218 -11.23 -2.64 -2.86
CA LEU A 218 -12.48 -2.32 -2.17
C LEU A 218 -13.59 -1.97 -3.19
N GLY A 219 -13.30 -1.14 -4.18
CA GLY A 219 -14.21 -0.80 -5.27
C GLY A 219 -14.66 -2.00 -6.10
N LEU A 220 -13.80 -3.01 -6.27
CA LEU A 220 -14.14 -4.27 -6.91
C LEU A 220 -15.20 -5.02 -6.07
N PHE A 221 -15.01 -5.14 -4.76
CA PHE A 221 -15.93 -5.86 -3.87
C PHE A 221 -17.26 -5.16 -3.67
N LEU A 222 -17.29 -3.83 -3.63
CA LEU A 222 -18.55 -3.06 -3.55
C LEU A 222 -19.48 -3.31 -4.76
N ARG A 223 -18.97 -3.87 -5.84
CA ARG A 223 -19.71 -4.19 -7.07
C ARG A 223 -19.98 -5.69 -7.26
N ALA A 224 -19.53 -6.52 -6.34
CA ALA A 224 -19.90 -7.91 -6.30
C ALA A 224 -21.37 -8.09 -5.91
N LYS A 225 -22.05 -9.10 -6.46
CA LYS A 225 -23.48 -9.34 -6.17
C LYS A 225 -23.71 -9.86 -4.75
N SER A 226 -22.78 -10.69 -4.27
CA SER A 226 -22.81 -11.25 -2.92
C SER A 226 -21.38 -11.53 -2.49
N VAL A 227 -20.97 -10.99 -1.35
CA VAL A 227 -19.61 -11.18 -0.80
C VAL A 227 -19.72 -11.30 0.70
N ASP A 228 -19.08 -12.34 1.23
CA ASP A 228 -18.88 -12.49 2.67
C ASP A 228 -17.90 -11.42 3.17
N THR A 229 -18.22 -10.78 4.29
CA THR A 229 -17.38 -9.78 4.96
C THR A 229 -15.99 -10.33 5.29
N ASN A 230 -15.90 -11.60 5.70
CA ASN A 230 -14.63 -12.25 5.98
C ASN A 230 -13.75 -12.39 4.72
N ALA A 231 -14.37 -12.60 3.55
CA ALA A 231 -13.64 -12.62 2.29
C ALA A 231 -13.07 -11.23 1.97
N VAL A 232 -13.85 -10.16 2.12
CA VAL A 232 -13.35 -8.78 1.90
C VAL A 232 -12.21 -8.46 2.84
N LEU A 233 -12.34 -8.78 4.12
CA LEU A 233 -11.28 -8.59 5.12
C LEU A 233 -10.02 -9.36 4.75
N ALA A 234 -10.14 -10.63 4.32
CA ALA A 234 -9.01 -11.42 3.87
C ALA A 234 -8.22 -10.74 2.74
N PHE A 235 -8.93 -10.19 1.75
CA PHE A 235 -8.28 -9.46 0.64
C PHE A 235 -7.62 -8.16 1.10
N LEU A 236 -8.26 -7.37 1.95
CA LEU A 236 -7.71 -6.11 2.44
C LEU A 236 -6.48 -6.33 3.34
N PHE A 237 -6.54 -7.30 4.24
CA PHE A 237 -5.38 -7.69 5.05
C PHE A 237 -4.24 -8.20 4.18
N ALA A 238 -4.53 -9.06 3.19
CA ALA A 238 -3.52 -9.58 2.30
C ALA A 238 -2.82 -8.48 1.49
N ILE A 239 -3.55 -7.48 1.00
CA ILE A 239 -2.95 -6.34 0.27
C ILE A 239 -1.90 -5.66 1.14
N SER A 240 -2.26 -5.31 2.38
CA SER A 240 -1.36 -4.62 3.29
C SER A 240 -0.11 -5.46 3.62
N PHE A 241 -0.31 -6.68 4.11
CA PHE A 241 0.80 -7.55 4.53
C PHE A 241 1.66 -8.04 3.37
N VAL A 242 1.05 -8.36 2.22
CA VAL A 242 1.81 -8.83 1.06
C VAL A 242 2.63 -7.70 0.45
N CYS A 243 2.09 -6.49 0.36
CA CYS A 243 2.86 -5.34 -0.09
C CYS A 243 4.08 -5.12 0.81
N ASP A 244 3.92 -5.26 2.11
CA ASP A 244 5.00 -5.07 3.08
C ASP A 244 6.02 -6.22 3.02
N ALA A 245 5.56 -7.47 3.08
CA ALA A 245 6.40 -8.66 3.00
C ALA A 245 7.20 -8.79 1.70
N SER A 246 6.72 -8.19 0.60
CA SER A 246 7.39 -8.20 -0.71
C SER A 246 8.19 -6.93 -1.02
N SER A 247 8.27 -6.00 -0.09
CA SER A 247 8.90 -4.69 -0.32
C SER A 247 10.39 -4.62 -0.04
N ASN A 248 11.07 -5.76 0.05
CA ASN A 248 12.51 -5.78 0.34
C ASN A 248 13.37 -6.20 -0.86
N ALA A 249 12.77 -6.43 -2.04
CA ALA A 249 13.51 -6.89 -3.21
C ALA A 249 14.41 -5.82 -3.83
N LEU A 250 14.00 -4.56 -3.82
CA LEU A 250 14.74 -3.45 -4.40
C LEU A 250 14.89 -2.32 -3.39
N ILE A 251 15.93 -1.51 -3.55
CA ILE A 251 16.16 -0.33 -2.70
C ILE A 251 14.93 0.60 -2.68
N ILE A 252 14.33 0.84 -3.84
CA ILE A 252 13.17 1.73 -4.00
C ILE A 252 11.85 1.18 -3.45
N SER A 253 11.81 -0.08 -3.07
CA SER A 253 10.54 -0.74 -2.64
C SER A 253 10.04 -0.26 -1.29
N ASN A 254 10.91 0.26 -0.43
CA ASN A 254 10.57 0.72 0.91
C ASN A 254 11.48 1.86 1.35
N LEU A 255 10.96 2.81 2.15
CA LEU A 255 11.73 3.92 2.70
C LEU A 255 12.94 3.44 3.54
N THR A 256 12.75 2.42 4.36
CA THR A 256 13.82 1.85 5.20
C THR A 256 14.94 1.27 4.36
N ASN A 257 14.64 0.63 3.24
CA ASN A 257 15.64 0.11 2.31
C ASN A 257 16.49 1.25 1.71
N ILE A 258 15.84 2.35 1.31
CA ILE A 258 16.52 3.52 0.73
C ILE A 258 17.50 4.11 1.76
N ILE A 259 17.04 4.29 3.02
CA ILE A 259 17.87 4.83 4.09
C ILE A 259 19.04 3.89 4.41
N THR A 260 18.78 2.59 4.54
CA THR A 260 19.80 1.57 4.81
C THR A 260 20.83 1.51 3.68
N ALA A 261 20.39 1.50 2.44
CA ALA A 261 21.28 1.47 1.28
C ALA A 261 22.15 2.73 1.19
N ASN A 262 21.60 3.91 1.47
CA ASN A 262 22.33 5.16 1.51
C ASN A 262 23.35 5.19 2.65
N TYR A 263 22.95 4.72 3.85
CA TYR A 263 23.83 4.71 5.03
C TYR A 263 25.04 3.78 4.85
N PHE A 264 24.81 2.59 4.30
CA PHE A 264 25.87 1.60 4.07
C PHE A 264 26.51 1.69 2.68
N ALA A 265 26.15 2.69 1.88
CA ALA A 265 26.60 2.89 0.50
C ALA A 265 26.43 1.64 -0.40
N LEU A 266 25.30 0.92 -0.21
CA LEU A 266 25.01 -0.31 -0.95
C LEU A 266 24.60 0.00 -2.39
N GLY A 267 25.11 -0.78 -3.33
CA GLY A 267 24.73 -0.69 -4.74
C GLY A 267 23.34 -1.26 -4.99
N PHE A 268 22.63 -0.73 -5.98
CA PHE A 268 21.28 -1.19 -6.33
C PHE A 268 21.26 -2.68 -6.72
N ALA A 269 22.24 -3.11 -7.52
CA ALA A 269 22.39 -4.52 -7.95
C ALA A 269 22.75 -5.45 -6.79
N ASP A 270 23.69 -5.01 -5.93
CA ASP A 270 24.16 -5.80 -4.79
C ASP A 270 23.04 -6.01 -3.77
N PHE A 271 22.27 -4.94 -3.50
CA PHE A 271 21.09 -5.00 -2.64
C PHE A 271 20.03 -5.96 -3.21
N ALA A 272 19.72 -5.81 -4.51
CA ALA A 272 18.74 -6.67 -5.17
C ALA A 272 19.19 -8.14 -5.18
N ALA A 273 20.44 -8.43 -5.50
CA ALA A 273 20.98 -9.80 -5.52
C ALA A 273 20.93 -10.46 -4.13
N THR A 274 21.23 -9.69 -3.08
CA THR A 274 21.24 -10.20 -1.70
C THR A 274 19.82 -10.44 -1.16
N LEU A 275 18.89 -9.52 -1.41
CA LEU A 275 17.57 -9.56 -0.78
C LEU A 275 16.47 -10.16 -1.66
N PHE A 276 16.72 -10.44 -2.93
CA PHE A 276 15.71 -11.03 -3.82
C PHE A 276 15.18 -12.36 -3.29
N LEU A 277 16.06 -13.30 -2.94
CA LEU A 277 15.66 -14.62 -2.46
C LEU A 277 14.96 -14.57 -1.09
N PRO A 278 15.48 -13.88 -0.06
CA PRO A 278 14.76 -13.68 1.21
C PRO A 278 13.39 -13.03 1.01
N ASN A 279 13.29 -12.01 0.16
CA ASN A 279 12.03 -11.35 -0.16
C ASN A 279 11.02 -12.29 -0.84
N LEU A 280 11.48 -13.11 -1.80
CA LEU A 280 10.63 -14.10 -2.46
C LEU A 280 10.10 -15.14 -1.47
N LEU A 281 10.95 -15.64 -0.58
CA LEU A 281 10.55 -16.59 0.47
C LEU A 281 9.58 -15.95 1.45
N GLY A 282 9.80 -14.69 1.85
CA GLY A 282 8.88 -13.92 2.68
C GLY A 282 7.50 -13.77 2.03
N PHE A 283 7.46 -13.40 0.76
CA PHE A 283 6.23 -13.32 -0.02
C PHE A 283 5.50 -14.67 -0.09
N LEU A 284 6.21 -15.75 -0.42
CA LEU A 284 5.60 -17.08 -0.54
C LEU A 284 5.08 -17.57 0.82
N THR A 285 5.80 -17.32 1.90
CA THR A 285 5.38 -17.65 3.27
C THR A 285 4.13 -16.86 3.66
N ALA A 286 4.11 -15.54 3.42
CA ALA A 286 2.94 -14.71 3.68
C ALA A 286 1.73 -15.19 2.87
N LEU A 287 1.90 -15.45 1.58
CA LEU A 287 0.84 -15.97 0.71
C LEU A 287 0.29 -17.31 1.23
N LEU A 288 1.18 -18.23 1.60
CA LEU A 288 0.79 -19.54 2.14
C LEU A 288 0.00 -19.41 3.44
N LEU A 289 0.50 -18.59 4.39
CA LEU A 289 -0.18 -18.32 5.66
C LEU A 289 -1.58 -17.74 5.44
N PHE A 290 -1.73 -16.75 4.56
CA PHE A 290 -3.04 -16.19 4.24
C PHE A 290 -3.98 -17.21 3.58
N LEU A 291 -3.47 -18.05 2.69
CA LEU A 291 -4.26 -19.13 2.08
C LEU A 291 -4.73 -20.16 3.11
N LEU A 292 -3.93 -20.44 4.13
CA LEU A 292 -4.27 -21.37 5.22
C LEU A 292 -5.27 -20.73 6.19
N VAL A 293 -5.02 -19.50 6.65
CA VAL A 293 -5.87 -18.79 7.60
C VAL A 293 -7.26 -18.52 7.01
N PHE A 294 -7.31 -18.00 5.80
CA PHE A 294 -8.57 -17.61 5.14
C PHE A 294 -9.14 -18.72 4.23
N ARG A 295 -8.68 -19.96 4.38
CA ARG A 295 -9.11 -21.10 3.54
C ARG A 295 -10.62 -21.27 3.43
N LYS A 296 -11.37 -20.95 4.50
CA LYS A 296 -12.84 -21.07 4.51
C LYS A 296 -13.48 -19.95 3.67
N ALA A 297 -13.07 -18.71 3.86
CA ALA A 297 -13.57 -17.53 3.13
C ALA A 297 -13.23 -17.61 1.63
N LEU A 298 -12.10 -18.22 1.27
CA LEU A 298 -11.62 -18.32 -0.12
C LEU A 298 -12.21 -19.53 -0.89
N ARG A 299 -13.08 -20.34 -0.29
CA ARG A 299 -13.76 -21.47 -0.98
C ARG A 299 -14.90 -21.02 -1.89
N ALA A 300 -15.49 -19.87 -1.62
CA ALA A 300 -16.62 -19.36 -2.37
C ALA A 300 -16.24 -18.90 -3.78
N ASN A 301 -17.21 -18.98 -4.69
CA ASN A 301 -17.11 -18.30 -5.97
C ASN A 301 -17.66 -16.87 -5.83
N LEU A 302 -16.93 -15.92 -6.34
CA LEU A 302 -17.31 -14.52 -6.36
C LEU A 302 -18.00 -14.21 -7.68
N THR A 303 -19.15 -13.54 -7.59
CA THR A 303 -19.92 -13.13 -8.77
C THR A 303 -19.81 -11.64 -8.93
N PHE A 304 -19.12 -11.22 -9.97
CA PHE A 304 -18.99 -9.81 -10.34
C PHE A 304 -19.84 -9.48 -11.56
N ARG A 305 -20.14 -8.23 -11.75
CA ARG A 305 -20.61 -7.74 -13.04
C ARG A 305 -19.46 -7.80 -14.05
N ALA A 306 -19.77 -8.10 -15.32
CA ALA A 306 -18.73 -8.14 -16.34
C ALA A 306 -17.95 -6.81 -16.36
N PRO A 307 -16.62 -6.87 -16.32
CA PRO A 307 -15.81 -5.67 -16.39
C PRO A 307 -15.97 -5.02 -17.77
N THR A 308 -16.15 -3.73 -17.81
CA THR A 308 -16.04 -2.94 -19.03
C THR A 308 -14.57 -2.86 -19.45
N THR A 309 -14.31 -2.73 -20.75
CA THR A 309 -12.95 -2.48 -21.22
C THR A 309 -12.45 -1.16 -20.64
N PRO A 310 -11.23 -1.12 -20.08
CA PRO A 310 -10.65 0.12 -19.56
C PRO A 310 -10.60 1.21 -20.65
N LYS A 311 -10.74 2.46 -20.25
CA LYS A 311 -10.62 3.61 -21.17
C LYS A 311 -9.23 3.74 -21.77
N LEU A 312 -8.21 3.24 -21.09
CA LEU A 312 -6.84 3.22 -21.56
C LEU A 312 -6.70 2.18 -22.68
N SER A 313 -6.20 2.59 -23.84
CA SER A 313 -5.88 1.66 -24.93
C SER A 313 -4.75 0.70 -24.53
N GLY A 314 -4.80 -0.55 -24.98
CA GLY A 314 -3.75 -1.54 -24.73
C GLY A 314 -2.35 -1.10 -25.18
N LYS A 315 -2.25 -0.29 -26.24
CA LYS A 315 -0.98 0.30 -26.70
C LYS A 315 -0.39 1.25 -25.67
N PHE A 316 -1.20 2.11 -25.06
CA PHE A 316 -0.75 3.01 -23.99
C PHE A 316 -0.43 2.26 -22.70
N PHE A 317 -1.17 1.19 -22.40
CA PHE A 317 -0.82 0.34 -21.26
C PHE A 317 0.56 -0.30 -21.44
N ALA A 318 0.84 -0.87 -22.64
CA ALA A 318 2.14 -1.45 -22.94
C ALA A 318 3.26 -0.39 -22.88
N PHE A 319 2.99 0.84 -23.35
CA PHE A 319 3.92 1.95 -23.23
C PHE A 319 4.26 2.27 -21.76
N TYR A 320 3.26 2.38 -20.88
CA TYR A 320 3.52 2.64 -19.45
C TYR A 320 4.22 1.48 -18.77
N LEU A 321 3.93 0.24 -19.18
CA LEU A 321 4.64 -0.93 -18.66
C LEU A 321 6.11 -0.93 -19.09
N ALA A 322 6.39 -0.64 -20.36
CA ALA A 322 7.75 -0.48 -20.87
C ALA A 322 8.50 0.67 -20.19
N LEU A 323 7.79 1.79 -19.94
CA LEU A 323 8.34 2.92 -19.21
C LEU A 323 8.72 2.56 -17.77
N LEU A 324 7.87 1.79 -17.07
CA LEU A 324 8.20 1.29 -15.73
C LEU A 324 9.38 0.31 -15.75
N ALA A 325 9.45 -0.57 -16.74
CA ALA A 325 10.59 -1.47 -16.90
C ALA A 325 11.88 -0.67 -17.13
N PHE A 326 11.84 0.35 -17.98
CA PHE A 326 12.96 1.28 -18.22
C PHE A 326 13.32 2.05 -16.95
N PHE A 327 12.32 2.51 -16.18
CA PHE A 327 12.54 3.15 -14.88
C PHE A 327 13.33 2.27 -13.91
N VAL A 328 12.93 1.00 -13.75
CA VAL A 328 13.67 0.06 -12.89
C VAL A 328 15.07 -0.21 -13.45
N ALA A 329 15.21 -0.42 -14.77
CA ALA A 329 16.49 -0.64 -15.41
C ALA A 329 17.46 0.53 -15.25
N SER A 330 16.95 1.77 -15.21
CA SER A 330 17.76 2.98 -15.06
C SER A 330 18.53 3.03 -13.72
N PHE A 331 18.03 2.39 -12.65
CA PHE A 331 18.74 2.33 -11.37
C PHE A 331 20.02 1.46 -11.42
N PHE A 332 20.03 0.44 -12.24
CA PHE A 332 21.25 -0.39 -12.43
C PHE A 332 22.36 0.40 -13.12
N ILE A 333 22.00 1.38 -13.94
CA ILE A 333 22.94 2.24 -14.67
C ILE A 333 23.34 3.46 -13.83
N SER A 334 22.46 3.98 -12.99
CA SER A 334 22.68 5.20 -12.20
C SER A 334 23.90 5.12 -11.28
N ARG A 335 24.29 3.92 -10.86
CA ARG A 335 25.50 3.68 -10.04
C ARG A 335 26.77 4.12 -10.75
N GLU A 336 26.92 3.83 -12.03
CA GLU A 336 28.08 4.18 -12.83
C GLU A 336 28.32 5.70 -12.87
N PHE A 337 27.21 6.47 -12.84
CA PHE A 337 27.22 7.94 -12.86
C PHE A 337 27.18 8.56 -11.47
N LYS A 338 27.19 7.77 -10.38
CA LYS A 338 27.06 8.24 -8.99
C LYS A 338 25.86 9.18 -8.75
N LEU A 339 24.78 8.95 -9.49
CA LEU A 339 23.55 9.76 -9.37
C LEU A 339 22.75 9.35 -8.13
N PRO A 340 22.20 10.31 -7.36
CA PRO A 340 21.33 10.01 -6.25
C PRO A 340 20.03 9.36 -6.74
N LEU A 341 19.46 8.44 -5.93
CA LEU A 341 18.23 7.72 -6.27
C LEU A 341 17.05 8.67 -6.50
N SER A 342 16.98 9.74 -5.71
CA SER A 342 15.93 10.76 -5.83
C SER A 342 15.91 11.45 -7.19
N LEU A 343 17.06 11.72 -7.78
CA LEU A 343 17.13 12.39 -9.08
C LEU A 343 16.46 11.55 -10.17
N ASN A 344 16.75 10.26 -10.20
CA ASN A 344 16.15 9.32 -11.14
C ASN A 344 14.62 9.27 -10.96
N CYS A 345 14.15 9.11 -9.72
CA CYS A 345 12.72 9.12 -9.41
C CYS A 345 12.04 10.43 -9.77
N LEU A 346 12.68 11.58 -9.50
CA LEU A 346 12.13 12.90 -9.82
C LEU A 346 11.98 13.11 -11.32
N VAL A 347 12.99 12.72 -12.13
CA VAL A 347 12.91 12.83 -13.59
C VAL A 347 11.71 12.05 -14.13
N PHE A 348 11.52 10.80 -13.65
CA PHE A 348 10.37 9.99 -14.03
C PHE A 348 9.04 10.55 -13.53
N ALA A 349 8.99 11.03 -12.29
CA ALA A 349 7.80 11.66 -11.73
C ALA A 349 7.38 12.90 -12.53
N LEU A 350 8.34 13.77 -12.86
CA LEU A 350 8.10 14.96 -13.69
C LEU A 350 7.66 14.58 -15.11
N PHE A 351 8.28 13.59 -15.72
CA PHE A 351 7.89 13.11 -17.05
C PHE A 351 6.44 12.64 -17.09
N LEU A 352 6.05 11.78 -16.13
CA LEU A 352 4.65 11.31 -16.03
C LEU A 352 3.68 12.43 -15.67
N LEU A 353 4.09 13.36 -14.83
CA LEU A 353 3.29 14.52 -14.45
C LEU A 353 3.02 15.43 -15.67
N VAL A 354 4.03 15.66 -16.51
CA VAL A 354 3.88 16.42 -17.78
C VAL A 354 2.92 15.70 -18.73
N ILE A 355 3.03 14.39 -18.89
CA ILE A 355 2.09 13.60 -19.72
C ILE A 355 0.66 13.77 -19.16
N LEU A 356 0.50 13.62 -17.84
CA LEU A 356 -0.81 13.75 -17.20
C LEU A 356 -1.36 15.16 -17.32
N TRP A 357 -0.50 16.18 -17.16
CA TRP A 357 -0.89 17.59 -17.30
C TRP A 357 -1.41 17.91 -18.69
N ARG A 358 -0.73 17.42 -19.73
CA ARG A 358 -1.17 17.60 -21.12
C ARG A 358 -2.49 16.88 -21.42
N LYS A 359 -2.75 15.72 -20.82
CA LYS A 359 -3.98 14.94 -21.04
C LYS A 359 -5.15 15.36 -20.15
N ALA A 360 -4.89 15.72 -18.90
CA ALA A 360 -5.90 15.99 -17.88
C ALA A 360 -5.34 16.90 -16.77
N PRO A 361 -5.23 18.22 -16.98
CA PRO A 361 -4.58 19.15 -16.04
C PRO A 361 -5.22 19.14 -14.65
N LYS A 362 -6.56 19.04 -14.58
CA LYS A 362 -7.25 18.92 -13.29
C LYS A 362 -6.84 17.68 -12.49
N LYS A 363 -6.62 16.55 -13.15
CA LYS A 363 -6.15 15.31 -12.51
C LYS A 363 -4.70 15.42 -12.06
N ALA A 364 -3.84 16.10 -12.84
CA ALA A 364 -2.45 16.35 -12.48
C ALA A 364 -2.35 17.19 -11.20
N THR A 365 -3.11 18.27 -11.11
CA THR A 365 -3.18 19.11 -9.92
C THR A 365 -3.70 18.31 -8.70
N THR A 366 -4.70 17.46 -8.91
CA THR A 366 -5.25 16.60 -7.85
C THR A 366 -4.20 15.57 -7.39
N ALA A 367 -3.49 14.92 -8.31
CA ALA A 367 -2.42 13.98 -7.97
C ALA A 367 -1.33 14.64 -7.13
N LEU A 368 -0.90 15.85 -7.51
CA LEU A 368 0.12 16.59 -6.76
C LEU A 368 -0.37 17.03 -5.38
N LYS A 369 -1.62 17.50 -5.26
CA LYS A 369 -2.23 17.87 -3.96
C LYS A 369 -2.42 16.68 -3.02
N ASN A 370 -2.66 15.49 -3.57
CA ASN A 370 -2.85 14.27 -2.80
C ASN A 370 -1.54 13.58 -2.43
N ALA A 371 -0.40 14.06 -2.92
CA ALA A 371 0.89 13.54 -2.50
C ALA A 371 1.13 13.88 -1.00
N PRO A 372 1.50 12.88 -0.18
CA PRO A 372 1.58 13.03 1.27
C PRO A 372 2.88 13.72 1.71
N PHE A 373 3.06 15.00 1.38
CA PHE A 373 4.26 15.77 1.74
C PHE A 373 4.52 15.82 3.25
N SER A 374 3.48 15.63 4.08
CA SER A 374 3.61 15.54 5.54
C SER A 374 4.48 14.36 6.01
N ILE A 375 4.74 13.38 5.13
CA ILE A 375 5.61 12.25 5.45
C ILE A 375 7.07 12.69 5.65
N ILE A 376 7.51 13.77 4.97
CA ILE A 376 8.85 14.34 5.17
C ILE A 376 9.00 14.83 6.62
N ILE A 377 8.00 15.58 7.10
CA ILE A 377 8.00 16.12 8.46
C ILE A 377 7.96 14.99 9.48
N PHE A 378 7.14 13.98 9.21
CA PHE A 378 7.03 12.80 10.06
C PHE A 378 8.37 12.06 10.17
N VAL A 379 8.98 11.75 9.03
CA VAL A 379 10.25 11.00 8.98
C VAL A 379 11.36 11.80 9.63
N PHE A 380 11.50 13.09 9.28
CA PHE A 380 12.52 13.95 9.87
C PHE A 380 12.37 14.02 11.40
N GLY A 381 11.14 14.28 11.90
CA GLY A 381 10.87 14.33 13.33
C GLY A 381 11.18 13.02 14.05
N LEU A 382 10.81 11.88 13.44
CA LEU A 382 11.10 10.57 14.00
C LEU A 382 12.61 10.30 14.06
N PHE A 383 13.35 10.64 13.00
CA PHE A 383 14.81 10.47 12.97
C PHE A 383 15.53 11.33 14.01
N VAL A 384 15.05 12.54 14.27
CA VAL A 384 15.60 13.38 15.35
C VAL A 384 15.44 12.69 16.71
N VAL A 385 14.28 12.12 16.99
CA VAL A 385 14.00 11.42 18.26
C VAL A 385 14.85 10.14 18.38
N VAL A 386 14.95 9.34 17.30
CA VAL A 386 15.77 8.12 17.25
C VAL A 386 17.26 8.47 17.39
N PHE A 387 17.71 9.54 16.74
CA PHE A 387 19.09 10.00 16.87
C PHE A 387 19.44 10.44 18.29
N ALA A 388 18.50 11.12 19.00
CA ALA A 388 18.68 11.42 20.41
C ALA A 388 18.83 10.18 21.28
N LEU A 389 18.11 9.09 20.92
CA LEU A 389 18.21 7.80 21.60
C LEU A 389 19.56 7.11 21.31
N SER A 390 20.08 7.22 20.10
CA SER A 390 21.36 6.61 19.72
C SER A 390 22.58 7.20 20.45
N LYS A 391 22.44 8.39 21.02
CA LYS A 391 23.48 9.00 21.89
C LYS A 391 23.54 8.45 23.31
N LEU A 392 22.59 7.61 23.70
CA LEU A 392 22.67 6.87 24.96
C LEU A 392 23.60 5.68 24.78
N ASP A 393 24.26 5.22 25.83
CA ASP A 393 25.16 4.06 25.88
C ASP A 393 24.46 2.72 25.55
N ILE A 394 23.19 2.80 25.12
CA ILE A 394 22.40 1.68 24.63
C ILE A 394 23.09 0.98 23.45
N ASN A 395 23.84 1.75 22.62
CA ASN A 395 24.58 1.18 21.50
C ASN A 395 25.68 0.22 21.92
N GLU A 396 26.38 0.49 23.03
CA GLU A 396 27.39 -0.43 23.56
C GLU A 396 26.75 -1.72 24.07
N THR A 397 25.66 -1.61 24.81
CA THR A 397 24.90 -2.76 25.30
C THR A 397 24.29 -3.56 24.14
N ALA A 398 23.73 -2.89 23.15
CA ALA A 398 23.21 -3.53 21.96
C ALA A 398 24.31 -4.21 21.14
N ASN A 399 25.46 -3.56 20.96
CA ASN A 399 26.60 -4.16 20.25
C ASN A 399 27.18 -5.35 21.02
N ALA A 400 27.31 -5.29 22.33
CA ALA A 400 27.72 -6.42 23.16
C ALA A 400 26.74 -7.60 23.05
N PHE A 401 25.45 -7.31 23.06
CA PHE A 401 24.40 -8.31 22.85
C PHE A 401 24.46 -8.91 21.44
N LEU A 402 24.58 -8.08 20.39
CA LEU A 402 24.69 -8.52 19.01
C LEU A 402 25.96 -9.31 18.75
N SER A 403 27.12 -8.93 19.35
CA SER A 403 28.36 -9.68 19.24
C SER A 403 28.28 -11.06 19.87
N THR A 404 27.56 -11.18 21.00
CA THR A 404 27.30 -12.48 21.64
C THR A 404 26.42 -13.37 20.76
N LEU A 405 25.41 -12.78 20.10
CA LEU A 405 24.51 -13.51 19.19
C LEU A 405 25.21 -13.89 17.88
N SER A 406 26.21 -13.13 17.42
CA SER A 406 26.90 -13.38 16.16
C SER A 406 27.88 -14.55 16.22
N GLN A 407 28.18 -15.08 17.42
CA GLN A 407 29.02 -16.26 17.58
C GLN A 407 28.39 -17.53 16.96
N ASP A 408 27.05 -17.62 17.02
CA ASP A 408 26.30 -18.63 16.25
C ASP A 408 25.37 -17.94 15.25
N LYS A 409 25.69 -18.10 13.95
CA LYS A 409 24.94 -17.46 12.85
C LYS A 409 23.44 -17.79 12.89
N PHE A 410 23.08 -19.00 13.25
CA PHE A 410 21.67 -19.42 13.26
C PHE A 410 20.88 -18.77 14.39
N THR A 411 21.42 -18.80 15.60
CA THR A 411 20.85 -18.17 16.78
C THR A 411 20.77 -16.65 16.61
N GLY A 412 21.80 -16.03 16.04
CA GLY A 412 21.84 -14.59 15.74
C GLY A 412 20.75 -14.16 14.79
N ILE A 413 20.60 -14.83 13.65
CA ILE A 413 19.56 -14.54 12.65
C ILE A 413 18.15 -14.72 13.25
N PHE A 414 17.92 -15.82 13.97
CA PHE A 414 16.62 -16.11 14.57
C PHE A 414 16.24 -15.08 15.63
N THR A 415 17.19 -14.69 16.48
CA THR A 415 16.96 -13.71 17.55
C THR A 415 16.71 -12.31 16.97
N LEU A 416 17.50 -11.89 15.97
CA LEU A 416 17.29 -10.62 15.27
C LEU A 416 15.95 -10.58 14.56
N ALA A 417 15.57 -11.66 13.88
CA ALA A 417 14.26 -11.77 13.22
C ALA A 417 13.11 -11.69 14.24
N SER A 418 13.26 -12.37 15.38
CA SER A 418 12.26 -12.35 16.45
C SER A 418 12.12 -10.97 17.11
N LEU A 419 13.24 -10.29 17.38
CA LEU A 419 13.25 -8.93 17.93
C LEU A 419 12.67 -7.90 16.95
N SER A 420 12.89 -8.08 15.64
CA SER A 420 12.34 -7.17 14.64
C SER A 420 10.83 -7.37 14.40
N ALA A 421 10.28 -8.51 14.84
CA ALA A 421 8.85 -8.84 14.73
C ALA A 421 8.02 -8.36 15.93
N LEU A 422 8.68 -8.02 17.05
CA LEU A 422 8.07 -7.45 18.25
C LEU A 422 7.94 -5.92 18.14
#